data_ecaed17830d575078e988c2416c9fa1a
#
_entry.id   ecaed17830d575078e988c2416c9fa1a
#
_cell.length_a   1.000
_cell.length_b   1.000
_cell.length_c   1.000
_cell.angle_alpha   90.00
_cell.angle_beta   90.00
_cell.angle_gamma   90.00
#
_symmetry.space_group_name_H-M   'P 1'
#
loop_
_entity.id
_entity.type
_entity.pdbx_description
1 polymer ?
#
loop_
_entity_poly.entity_id
_entity_poly.type
_entity_poly.pdbx_seq_one_letter_code
_entity_poly.pdbx_strand_id
1 'polypeptide(L)'
;KEAIIKLSKKENLTYTEAEEVMNEIMEGKASDVQKSAYLTALSMKGETIDEITASAAGMRAHCIKLLHDMDVLEIVGTGGDGANSFNISTTSSLVIAAAGIPVAKHGNRAASSKSGAADVLEALGVKIDVAPERSTQLLKDIQICFLFAQNYHIAMKYVGPIRKELGIRTVFNILGPLSNPAGANMELMGVYDESLVEPLARVMANLGVVRGMVVYGQDKLDEISMCAPTTVCEIKDGTFTSYEITPEQFGYERCEKGALTGGTPQENAQITLDIISGKEQGAKRNAVCLNAGAAIYLAGKADSIEAGVRKAEQIIDEGLALKKLE
;
A
#
# COMPACT_ATOMS: atom_id res chain seq x y z
N LYS A 1 -15.81 -19.60 -17.88
CA LYS A 1 -15.30 -20.06 -19.18
C LYS A 1 -15.30 -18.95 -20.24
N GLU A 2 -16.39 -18.20 -20.39
CA GLU A 2 -16.54 -17.13 -21.38
C GLU A 2 -15.46 -16.05 -21.26
N ALA A 3 -15.17 -15.59 -20.05
CA ALA A 3 -14.11 -14.63 -19.79
C ALA A 3 -12.73 -15.15 -20.25
N ILE A 4 -12.42 -16.43 -20.01
CA ILE A 4 -11.17 -17.05 -20.45
C ILE A 4 -11.08 -17.03 -21.98
N ILE A 5 -12.17 -17.35 -22.68
CA ILE A 5 -12.24 -17.34 -24.15
C ILE A 5 -11.99 -15.92 -24.70
N LYS A 6 -12.61 -14.88 -24.09
CA LYS A 6 -12.35 -13.48 -24.47
C LYS A 6 -10.88 -13.11 -24.27
N LEU A 7 -10.34 -13.37 -23.09
CA LEU A 7 -8.96 -13.02 -22.74
C LEU A 7 -7.94 -13.75 -23.64
N SER A 8 -8.22 -15.00 -24.02
CA SER A 8 -7.35 -15.76 -24.94
C SER A 8 -7.27 -15.15 -26.34
N LYS A 9 -8.27 -14.36 -26.74
CA LYS A 9 -8.30 -13.57 -27.97
C LYS A 9 -7.78 -12.14 -27.77
N LYS A 10 -7.25 -11.81 -26.59
CA LYS A 10 -6.82 -10.48 -26.17
C LYS A 10 -7.95 -9.43 -26.14
N GLU A 11 -9.19 -9.88 -26.00
CA GLU A 11 -10.34 -9.00 -25.81
C GLU A 11 -10.44 -8.56 -24.34
N ASN A 12 -10.86 -7.32 -24.12
CA ASN A 12 -11.08 -6.79 -22.78
C ASN A 12 -12.40 -7.31 -22.20
N LEU A 13 -12.42 -7.54 -20.89
CA LEU A 13 -13.65 -7.77 -20.16
C LEU A 13 -14.31 -6.43 -19.83
N THR A 14 -15.64 -6.43 -19.80
CA THR A 14 -16.37 -5.33 -19.18
C THR A 14 -16.19 -5.36 -17.66
N TYR A 15 -16.51 -4.25 -16.99
CA TYR A 15 -16.53 -4.19 -15.52
C TYR A 15 -17.35 -5.34 -14.92
N THR A 16 -18.58 -5.53 -15.42
CA THR A 16 -19.50 -6.57 -14.93
C THR A 16 -18.93 -7.98 -15.11
N GLU A 17 -18.37 -8.28 -16.28
CA GLU A 17 -17.75 -9.60 -16.54
C GLU A 17 -16.59 -9.88 -15.58
N ALA A 18 -15.71 -8.90 -15.36
CA ALA A 18 -14.58 -9.05 -14.45
C ALA A 18 -15.02 -9.17 -12.97
N GLU A 19 -16.05 -8.43 -12.56
CA GLU A 19 -16.63 -8.51 -11.23
C GLU A 19 -17.25 -9.89 -10.97
N GLU A 20 -18.06 -10.40 -11.92
CA GLU A 20 -18.66 -11.74 -11.84
C GLU A 20 -17.58 -12.84 -11.68
N VAL A 21 -16.51 -12.76 -12.48
CA VAL A 21 -15.40 -13.72 -12.36
C VAL A 21 -14.74 -13.64 -10.99
N MET A 22 -14.49 -12.44 -10.49
CA MET A 22 -13.88 -12.28 -9.16
C MET A 22 -14.79 -12.83 -8.07
N ASN A 23 -16.10 -12.58 -8.15
CA ASN A 23 -17.07 -13.15 -7.21
C ASN A 23 -17.05 -14.69 -7.24
N GLU A 24 -17.05 -15.31 -8.40
CA GLU A 24 -16.94 -16.78 -8.52
C GLU A 24 -15.65 -17.33 -7.90
N ILE A 25 -14.53 -16.63 -8.09
CA ILE A 25 -13.23 -16.99 -7.49
C ILE A 25 -13.29 -16.89 -5.97
N MET A 26 -13.78 -15.75 -5.43
CA MET A 26 -13.86 -15.50 -3.99
C MET A 26 -14.89 -16.38 -3.27
N GLU A 27 -15.89 -16.88 -3.98
CA GLU A 27 -16.86 -17.85 -3.48
C GLU A 27 -16.37 -19.31 -3.57
N GLY A 28 -15.21 -19.54 -4.16
CA GLY A 28 -14.65 -20.88 -4.36
C GLY A 28 -15.37 -21.71 -5.42
N LYS A 29 -16.14 -21.10 -6.31
CA LYS A 29 -16.92 -21.77 -7.37
C LYS A 29 -16.09 -22.14 -8.59
N ALA A 30 -15.02 -21.39 -8.89
CA ALA A 30 -14.12 -21.66 -9.99
C ALA A 30 -13.14 -22.78 -9.65
N SER A 31 -12.91 -23.70 -10.57
CA SER A 31 -11.87 -24.72 -10.43
C SER A 31 -10.46 -24.14 -10.49
N ASP A 32 -9.47 -24.86 -9.98
CA ASP A 32 -8.07 -24.43 -10.01
C ASP A 32 -7.56 -24.22 -11.44
N VAL A 33 -7.99 -25.07 -12.38
CA VAL A 33 -7.70 -24.93 -13.81
C VAL A 33 -8.28 -23.65 -14.38
N GLN A 34 -9.53 -23.32 -14.03
CA GLN A 34 -10.18 -22.10 -14.48
C GLN A 34 -9.51 -20.84 -13.89
N LYS A 35 -9.17 -20.86 -12.60
CA LYS A 35 -8.45 -19.76 -11.95
C LYS A 35 -7.08 -19.54 -12.58
N SER A 36 -6.32 -20.62 -12.79
CA SER A 36 -4.99 -20.56 -13.44
C SER A 36 -5.07 -20.00 -14.85
N ALA A 37 -6.00 -20.50 -15.66
CA ALA A 37 -6.20 -20.03 -17.03
C ALA A 37 -6.62 -18.56 -17.08
N TYR A 38 -7.56 -18.14 -16.21
CA TYR A 38 -8.03 -16.76 -16.13
C TYR A 38 -6.92 -15.79 -15.73
N LEU A 39 -6.21 -16.08 -14.64
CA LEU A 39 -5.15 -15.20 -14.13
C LEU A 39 -4.00 -15.08 -15.14
N THR A 40 -3.63 -16.18 -15.78
CA THR A 40 -2.56 -16.18 -16.78
C THR A 40 -2.98 -15.41 -18.04
N ALA A 41 -4.18 -15.66 -18.57
CA ALA A 41 -4.66 -14.97 -19.77
C ALA A 41 -4.84 -13.46 -19.53
N LEU A 42 -5.36 -13.06 -18.38
CA LEU A 42 -5.51 -11.65 -17.99
C LEU A 42 -4.14 -10.97 -17.90
N SER A 43 -3.17 -11.60 -17.23
CA SER A 43 -1.79 -11.10 -17.13
C SER A 43 -1.11 -10.95 -18.49
N MET A 44 -1.28 -11.93 -19.37
CA MET A 44 -0.69 -11.91 -20.72
C MET A 44 -1.33 -10.86 -21.64
N LYS A 45 -2.61 -10.57 -21.46
CA LYS A 45 -3.31 -9.49 -22.18
C LYS A 45 -2.90 -8.12 -21.66
N GLY A 46 -2.69 -8.00 -20.38
CA GLY A 46 -2.59 -6.74 -19.64
C GLY A 46 -3.97 -6.26 -19.16
N GLU A 47 -4.06 -5.91 -17.90
CA GLU A 47 -5.30 -5.51 -17.25
C GLU A 47 -5.71 -4.09 -17.66
N THR A 48 -7.00 -3.88 -17.89
CA THR A 48 -7.57 -2.54 -18.05
C THR A 48 -7.97 -1.93 -16.71
N ILE A 49 -8.19 -0.62 -16.68
CA ILE A 49 -8.70 0.08 -15.49
C ILE A 49 -10.01 -0.54 -14.99
N ASP A 50 -10.94 -0.85 -15.89
CA ASP A 50 -12.21 -1.47 -15.54
C ASP A 50 -12.03 -2.88 -14.95
N GLU A 51 -11.15 -3.69 -15.53
CA GLU A 51 -10.85 -5.04 -15.05
C GLU A 51 -10.21 -5.00 -13.65
N ILE A 52 -9.30 -4.08 -13.40
CA ILE A 52 -8.66 -3.92 -12.09
C ILE A 52 -9.67 -3.40 -11.07
N THR A 53 -10.45 -2.38 -11.43
CA THR A 53 -11.47 -1.79 -10.55
C THR A 53 -12.51 -2.83 -10.13
N ALA A 54 -13.03 -3.60 -11.09
CA ALA A 54 -13.99 -4.66 -10.85
C ALA A 54 -13.41 -5.79 -9.97
N SER A 55 -12.16 -6.17 -10.24
CA SER A 55 -11.47 -7.19 -9.44
C SER A 55 -11.29 -6.74 -7.98
N ALA A 56 -10.90 -5.49 -7.77
CA ALA A 56 -10.77 -4.92 -6.43
C ALA A 56 -12.13 -4.80 -5.71
N ALA A 57 -13.17 -4.36 -6.42
CA ALA A 57 -14.53 -4.28 -5.89
C ALA A 57 -15.05 -5.67 -5.46
N GLY A 58 -14.85 -6.68 -6.29
CA GLY A 58 -15.21 -8.07 -5.96
C GLY A 58 -14.44 -8.58 -4.73
N MET A 59 -13.15 -8.29 -4.63
CA MET A 59 -12.36 -8.67 -3.46
C MET A 59 -12.84 -7.96 -2.19
N ARG A 60 -13.15 -6.66 -2.26
CA ARG A 60 -13.72 -5.88 -1.15
C ARG A 60 -15.10 -6.38 -0.71
N ALA A 61 -15.92 -6.87 -1.64
CA ALA A 61 -17.24 -7.42 -1.33
C ALA A 61 -17.16 -8.70 -0.48
N HIS A 62 -16.07 -9.44 -0.58
CA HIS A 62 -15.82 -10.69 0.12
C HIS A 62 -14.86 -10.58 1.31
N CYS A 63 -14.44 -9.38 1.69
CA CYS A 63 -13.63 -9.18 2.89
C CYS A 63 -14.49 -8.89 4.12
N ILE A 64 -13.92 -9.15 5.30
CA ILE A 64 -14.48 -8.67 6.56
C ILE A 64 -14.23 -7.15 6.62
N LYS A 65 -15.30 -6.35 6.64
CA LYS A 65 -15.19 -4.89 6.65
C LYS A 65 -14.92 -4.35 8.05
N LEU A 66 -14.03 -3.38 8.14
CA LEU A 66 -13.87 -2.56 9.33
C LEU A 66 -14.90 -1.41 9.28
N LEU A 67 -15.86 -1.44 10.21
CA LEU A 67 -16.93 -0.43 10.24
C LEU A 67 -16.51 0.80 11.06
N HIS A 68 -16.52 1.95 10.44
CA HIS A 68 -16.24 3.25 11.05
C HIS A 68 -16.87 4.38 10.23
N ASP A 69 -16.85 5.59 10.77
CA ASP A 69 -17.38 6.82 10.15
C ASP A 69 -16.30 7.92 9.97
N MET A 70 -15.03 7.53 9.97
CA MET A 70 -13.89 8.45 9.89
C MET A 70 -13.32 8.51 8.47
N ASP A 71 -12.74 9.65 8.11
CA ASP A 71 -11.79 9.71 7.00
C ASP A 71 -10.49 9.03 7.44
N VAL A 72 -10.05 8.02 6.71
CA VAL A 72 -8.86 7.24 7.05
C VAL A 72 -7.89 7.20 5.90
N LEU A 73 -6.61 7.18 6.25
CA LEU A 73 -5.51 7.11 5.31
C LEU A 73 -4.88 5.72 5.31
N GLU A 74 -4.57 5.23 4.12
CA GLU A 74 -3.69 4.08 3.87
C GLU A 74 -2.36 4.58 3.30
N ILE A 75 -1.27 3.99 3.77
CA ILE A 75 0.04 4.10 3.14
C ILE A 75 0.59 2.71 2.89
N VAL A 76 0.84 2.38 1.63
CA VAL A 76 1.12 1.00 1.21
C VAL A 76 1.90 0.96 -0.09
N GLY A 77 2.73 -0.07 -0.28
CA GLY A 77 3.32 -0.41 -1.57
C GLY A 77 2.73 -1.71 -2.11
N THR A 78 2.79 -1.90 -3.42
CA THR A 78 2.43 -3.18 -4.06
C THR A 78 3.34 -4.31 -3.65
N GLY A 79 4.56 -3.99 -3.21
CA GLY A 79 5.63 -4.96 -3.07
C GLY A 79 6.15 -5.43 -4.42
N GLY A 80 7.07 -6.40 -4.39
CA GLY A 80 7.59 -7.02 -5.60
C GLY A 80 8.53 -6.16 -6.43
N ASP A 81 9.03 -5.07 -5.89
CA ASP A 81 9.98 -4.15 -6.51
C ASP A 81 11.45 -4.67 -6.49
N GLY A 82 11.72 -5.66 -5.64
CA GLY A 82 13.07 -6.23 -5.48
C GLY A 82 14.07 -5.32 -4.78
N ALA A 83 13.63 -4.20 -4.20
CA ALA A 83 14.51 -3.21 -3.59
C ALA A 83 15.11 -3.65 -2.26
N ASN A 84 14.47 -4.59 -1.56
CA ASN A 84 14.87 -5.03 -0.21
C ASN A 84 15.03 -3.88 0.79
N SER A 85 14.22 -2.83 0.65
CA SER A 85 14.22 -1.70 1.56
C SER A 85 13.69 -2.09 2.94
N PHE A 86 14.07 -1.32 3.98
CA PHE A 86 13.41 -1.45 5.26
C PHE A 86 11.91 -1.07 5.14
N ASN A 87 11.11 -1.31 6.18
CA ASN A 87 9.67 -1.08 6.15
C ASN A 87 9.31 0.42 6.20
N ILE A 88 9.54 1.14 5.09
CA ILE A 88 9.35 2.59 4.97
C ILE A 88 7.90 2.97 5.25
N SER A 89 6.92 2.38 4.56
CA SER A 89 5.49 2.68 4.74
C SER A 89 5.02 2.41 6.16
N THR A 90 5.47 1.30 6.79
CA THR A 90 5.07 0.95 8.16
C THR A 90 5.64 1.95 9.15
N THR A 91 6.89 2.33 9.02
CA THR A 91 7.51 3.36 9.87
C THR A 91 6.82 4.72 9.66
N SER A 92 6.54 5.09 8.41
CA SER A 92 5.82 6.32 8.06
C SER A 92 4.42 6.37 8.66
N SER A 93 3.72 5.24 8.77
CA SER A 93 2.37 5.19 9.35
C SER A 93 2.31 5.69 10.79
N LEU A 94 3.36 5.45 11.58
CA LEU A 94 3.48 5.95 12.95
C LEU A 94 3.61 7.49 12.99
N VAL A 95 4.40 8.05 12.07
CA VAL A 95 4.58 9.50 11.94
C VAL A 95 3.28 10.17 11.49
N ILE A 96 2.59 9.58 10.52
CA ILE A 96 1.30 10.08 10.00
C ILE A 96 0.24 10.07 11.11
N ALA A 97 0.13 8.98 11.85
CA ALA A 97 -0.81 8.88 12.96
C ALA A 97 -0.47 9.89 14.08
N ALA A 98 0.81 10.12 14.35
CA ALA A 98 1.26 11.13 15.30
C ALA A 98 0.94 12.57 14.84
N ALA A 99 0.74 12.80 13.55
CA ALA A 99 0.23 14.06 13.00
C ALA A 99 -1.29 14.26 13.22
N GLY A 100 -1.97 13.31 13.85
CA GLY A 100 -3.41 13.37 14.10
C GLY A 100 -4.27 12.93 12.91
N ILE A 101 -3.74 12.09 12.04
CA ILE A 101 -4.44 11.53 10.88
C ILE A 101 -4.78 10.07 11.19
N PRO A 102 -6.07 9.67 11.11
CA PRO A 102 -6.44 8.27 11.29
C PRO A 102 -5.82 7.38 10.19
N VAL A 103 -5.04 6.39 10.58
CA VAL A 103 -4.35 5.45 9.68
C VAL A 103 -4.91 4.05 9.88
N ALA A 104 -5.51 3.49 8.84
CA ALA A 104 -5.89 2.09 8.77
C ALA A 104 -4.89 1.34 7.87
N LYS A 105 -3.79 0.89 8.47
CA LYS A 105 -2.73 0.23 7.71
C LYS A 105 -3.08 -1.22 7.42
N HIS A 106 -3.28 -1.53 6.15
CA HIS A 106 -3.45 -2.89 5.65
C HIS A 106 -2.10 -3.49 5.28
N GLY A 107 -1.87 -4.73 5.65
CA GLY A 107 -0.60 -5.37 5.34
C GLY A 107 -0.57 -6.87 5.65
N ASN A 108 0.51 -7.50 5.20
CA ASN A 108 0.71 -8.94 5.35
C ASN A 108 2.16 -9.24 5.79
N ARG A 109 2.45 -10.51 5.97
CA ARG A 109 3.81 -11.01 6.11
C ARG A 109 4.58 -10.88 4.80
N ALA A 110 5.89 -10.97 4.86
CA ALA A 110 6.74 -10.94 3.68
C ALA A 110 6.36 -12.03 2.68
N ALA A 111 6.28 -11.66 1.40
CA ALA A 111 6.11 -12.59 0.29
C ALA A 111 7.45 -12.87 -0.40
N SER A 112 8.21 -11.83 -0.72
CA SER A 112 9.50 -11.91 -1.42
C SER A 112 10.64 -11.19 -0.68
N SER A 113 10.30 -10.24 0.21
CA SER A 113 11.27 -9.55 1.06
C SER A 113 11.58 -10.36 2.33
N LYS A 114 12.51 -9.88 3.16
CA LYS A 114 12.86 -10.50 4.44
C LYS A 114 11.88 -10.14 5.57
N SER A 115 11.14 -9.04 5.45
CA SER A 115 10.25 -8.52 6.49
C SER A 115 9.07 -7.78 5.85
N GLY A 116 7.87 -8.29 6.04
CA GLY A 116 6.62 -7.60 5.70
C GLY A 116 6.15 -6.68 6.82
N ALA A 117 5.07 -5.94 6.59
CA ALA A 117 4.49 -5.04 7.59
C ALA A 117 4.11 -5.76 8.89
N ALA A 118 3.48 -6.93 8.77
CA ALA A 118 3.10 -7.74 9.92
C ALA A 118 4.31 -8.21 10.73
N ASP A 119 5.39 -8.61 10.01
CA ASP A 119 6.59 -9.15 10.66
C ASP A 119 7.31 -8.08 11.49
N VAL A 120 7.49 -6.88 10.95
CA VAL A 120 8.16 -5.78 11.68
C VAL A 120 7.30 -5.29 12.84
N LEU A 121 6.00 -5.22 12.69
CA LEU A 121 5.10 -4.81 13.78
C LEU A 121 5.11 -5.81 14.94
N GLU A 122 5.10 -7.12 14.65
CA GLU A 122 5.29 -8.14 15.69
C GLU A 122 6.65 -7.98 16.40
N ALA A 123 7.72 -7.75 15.65
CA ALA A 123 9.06 -7.52 16.22
C ALA A 123 9.12 -6.24 17.07
N LEU A 124 8.27 -5.26 16.79
CA LEU A 124 8.08 -4.05 17.63
C LEU A 124 7.18 -4.29 18.85
N GLY A 125 6.65 -5.49 19.04
CA GLY A 125 5.77 -5.84 20.15
C GLY A 125 4.29 -5.52 19.92
N VAL A 126 3.91 -5.13 18.70
CA VAL A 126 2.50 -4.88 18.34
C VAL A 126 1.76 -6.19 18.14
N LYS A 127 0.61 -6.34 18.79
CA LYS A 127 -0.27 -7.48 18.57
C LYS A 127 -1.04 -7.30 17.26
N ILE A 128 -0.66 -8.05 16.24
CA ILE A 128 -1.24 -7.94 14.89
C ILE A 128 -2.52 -8.73 14.70
N ASP A 129 -2.71 -9.78 15.49
CA ASP A 129 -3.89 -10.65 15.45
C ASP A 129 -4.93 -10.17 16.47
N VAL A 130 -5.75 -9.22 16.04
CA VAL A 130 -6.83 -8.64 16.83
C VAL A 130 -8.15 -8.69 16.06
N ALA A 131 -9.26 -8.79 16.79
CA ALA A 131 -10.60 -8.79 16.19
C ALA A 131 -10.90 -7.43 15.51
N PRO A 132 -11.74 -7.42 14.47
CA PRO A 132 -12.09 -6.18 13.74
C PRO A 132 -12.65 -5.09 14.64
N GLU A 133 -13.45 -5.44 15.65
CA GLU A 133 -14.01 -4.49 16.62
C GLU A 133 -12.91 -3.81 17.43
N ARG A 134 -11.85 -4.54 17.77
CA ARG A 134 -10.69 -3.98 18.48
C ARG A 134 -9.90 -3.03 17.57
N SER A 135 -9.75 -3.38 16.28
CA SER A 135 -9.12 -2.49 15.31
C SER A 135 -9.91 -1.19 15.12
N THR A 136 -11.24 -1.25 15.08
CA THR A 136 -12.11 -0.05 15.08
C THR A 136 -11.89 0.81 16.32
N GLN A 137 -11.80 0.17 17.50
CA GLN A 137 -11.56 0.88 18.75
C GLN A 137 -10.19 1.56 18.78
N LEU A 138 -9.13 0.85 18.34
CA LEU A 138 -7.78 1.43 18.21
C LEU A 138 -7.77 2.64 17.28
N LEU A 139 -8.45 2.53 16.13
CA LEU A 139 -8.54 3.64 15.19
C LEU A 139 -9.19 4.88 15.80
N LYS A 140 -10.21 4.71 16.66
CA LYS A 140 -10.88 5.79 17.39
C LYS A 140 -10.02 6.37 18.51
N ASP A 141 -9.39 5.51 19.30
CA ASP A 141 -8.71 5.90 20.53
C ASP A 141 -7.31 6.49 20.25
N ILE A 142 -6.56 5.86 19.35
CA ILE A 142 -5.16 6.21 19.09
C ILE A 142 -4.87 6.55 17.62
N GLN A 143 -5.90 6.59 16.77
CA GLN A 143 -5.82 6.98 15.37
C GLN A 143 -4.91 6.10 14.49
N ILE A 144 -4.64 4.87 14.90
CA ILE A 144 -3.93 3.90 14.08
C ILE A 144 -4.41 2.49 14.40
N CYS A 145 -4.61 1.69 13.37
CA CYS A 145 -4.78 0.25 13.51
C CYS A 145 -4.03 -0.47 12.39
N PHE A 146 -3.69 -1.73 12.65
CA PHE A 146 -3.13 -2.64 11.65
C PHE A 146 -4.16 -3.69 11.27
N LEU A 147 -4.44 -3.79 9.98
CA LEU A 147 -5.37 -4.77 9.41
C LEU A 147 -4.56 -5.89 8.78
N PHE A 148 -4.40 -6.98 9.53
CA PHE A 148 -3.65 -8.13 9.06
C PHE A 148 -4.45 -8.85 7.97
N ALA A 149 -3.94 -8.84 6.74
CA ALA A 149 -4.67 -9.27 5.55
C ALA A 149 -5.29 -10.68 5.68
N GLN A 150 -4.62 -11.60 6.34
CA GLN A 150 -5.12 -12.98 6.53
C GLN A 150 -6.40 -13.04 7.37
N ASN A 151 -6.61 -12.09 8.27
CA ASN A 151 -7.81 -12.04 9.12
C ASN A 151 -9.02 -11.43 8.39
N TYR A 152 -8.77 -10.61 7.37
CA TYR A 152 -9.85 -9.89 6.67
C TYR A 152 -10.19 -10.50 5.31
N HIS A 153 -9.22 -11.06 4.60
CA HIS A 153 -9.39 -11.63 3.25
C HIS A 153 -9.38 -13.17 3.28
N ILE A 154 -10.32 -13.76 4.00
CA ILE A 154 -10.41 -15.22 4.18
C ILE A 154 -10.57 -15.94 2.82
N ALA A 155 -11.26 -15.33 1.86
CA ALA A 155 -11.45 -15.87 0.52
C ALA A 155 -10.15 -16.06 -0.28
N MET A 156 -9.04 -15.42 0.14
CA MET A 156 -7.74 -15.63 -0.49
C MET A 156 -7.21 -17.06 -0.39
N LYS A 157 -7.76 -17.87 0.51
CA LYS A 157 -7.49 -19.33 0.56
C LYS A 157 -7.78 -20.04 -0.76
N TYR A 158 -8.72 -19.53 -1.56
CA TYR A 158 -9.08 -20.11 -2.85
C TYR A 158 -8.10 -19.74 -4.00
N VAL A 159 -7.23 -18.78 -3.78
CA VAL A 159 -6.31 -18.25 -4.80
C VAL A 159 -4.85 -18.38 -4.41
N GLY A 160 -4.54 -18.28 -3.12
CA GLY A 160 -3.16 -18.26 -2.62
C GLY A 160 -2.29 -19.41 -3.12
N PRO A 161 -2.74 -20.68 -3.02
CA PRO A 161 -1.98 -21.83 -3.53
C PRO A 161 -1.71 -21.75 -5.03
N ILE A 162 -2.70 -21.32 -5.82
CA ILE A 162 -2.59 -21.20 -7.27
C ILE A 162 -1.58 -20.12 -7.66
N ARG A 163 -1.63 -18.96 -7.03
CA ARG A 163 -0.66 -17.88 -7.24
C ARG A 163 0.77 -18.34 -6.97
N LYS A 164 0.95 -19.10 -5.89
CA LYS A 164 2.26 -19.65 -5.50
C LYS A 164 2.78 -20.64 -6.55
N GLU A 165 1.90 -21.50 -7.06
CA GLU A 165 2.26 -22.51 -8.07
C GLU A 165 2.53 -21.88 -9.45
N LEU A 166 1.74 -20.89 -9.85
CA LEU A 166 1.96 -20.15 -11.10
C LEU A 166 3.30 -19.40 -11.12
N GLY A 167 3.72 -18.82 -10.00
CA GLY A 167 4.99 -18.11 -9.85
C GLY A 167 5.15 -16.88 -10.75
N ILE A 168 4.07 -16.39 -11.37
CA ILE A 168 4.06 -15.19 -12.21
C ILE A 168 3.31 -14.05 -11.52
N ARG A 169 3.52 -12.82 -11.99
CA ARG A 169 2.69 -11.69 -11.60
C ARG A 169 1.29 -11.83 -12.20
N THR A 170 0.28 -11.55 -11.39
CA THR A 170 -1.13 -11.54 -11.79
C THR A 170 -1.78 -10.26 -11.25
N VAL A 171 -3.05 -10.04 -11.58
CA VAL A 171 -3.83 -8.91 -11.03
C VAL A 171 -3.77 -8.85 -9.50
N PHE A 172 -3.64 -9.97 -8.81
CA PHE A 172 -3.52 -10.00 -7.34
C PHE A 172 -2.26 -9.32 -6.80
N ASN A 173 -1.24 -9.06 -7.62
CA ASN A 173 -0.06 -8.32 -7.18
C ASN A 173 -0.32 -6.82 -6.97
N ILE A 174 -1.41 -6.31 -7.52
CA ILE A 174 -1.84 -4.90 -7.36
C ILE A 174 -3.15 -4.76 -6.58
N LEU A 175 -3.88 -5.86 -6.31
CA LEU A 175 -5.17 -5.80 -5.61
C LEU A 175 -5.03 -5.58 -4.09
N GLY A 176 -3.91 -5.97 -3.49
CA GLY A 176 -3.69 -5.82 -2.04
C GLY A 176 -3.90 -4.37 -1.56
N PRO A 177 -3.17 -3.39 -2.11
CA PRO A 177 -3.37 -1.97 -1.79
C PRO A 177 -4.80 -1.48 -2.05
N LEU A 178 -5.43 -1.96 -3.10
CA LEU A 178 -6.78 -1.55 -3.52
C LEU A 178 -7.92 -2.16 -2.69
N SER A 179 -7.61 -3.04 -1.74
CA SER A 179 -8.60 -3.86 -1.02
C SER A 179 -8.58 -3.63 0.49
N ASN A 180 -8.21 -2.43 0.93
CA ASN A 180 -8.19 -2.10 2.36
C ASN A 180 -9.58 -2.32 3.00
N PRO A 181 -9.68 -3.16 4.04
CA PRO A 181 -10.95 -3.49 4.69
C PRO A 181 -11.67 -2.30 5.34
N ALA A 182 -10.94 -1.23 5.67
CA ALA A 182 -11.51 0.02 6.20
C ALA A 182 -12.07 0.93 5.10
N GLY A 183 -11.89 0.59 3.81
CA GLY A 183 -12.36 1.45 2.73
C GLY A 183 -11.70 2.83 2.78
N ALA A 184 -10.38 2.88 2.97
CA ALA A 184 -9.64 4.13 3.06
C ALA A 184 -9.98 5.08 1.91
N ASN A 185 -10.32 6.32 2.23
CA ASN A 185 -10.65 7.36 1.25
C ASN A 185 -9.49 8.33 0.98
N MET A 186 -8.39 8.15 1.70
CA MET A 186 -7.10 8.78 1.42
C MET A 186 -6.03 7.70 1.31
N GLU A 187 -5.18 7.78 0.28
CA GLU A 187 -4.19 6.71 0.05
C GLU A 187 -2.93 7.22 -0.63
N LEU A 188 -1.77 6.85 -0.08
CA LEU A 188 -0.47 6.93 -0.73
C LEU A 188 -0.04 5.51 -1.11
N MET A 189 -0.06 5.20 -2.41
CA MET A 189 0.28 3.88 -2.95
C MET A 189 1.56 3.93 -3.77
N GLY A 190 2.55 3.14 -3.38
CA GLY A 190 3.73 2.88 -4.21
C GLY A 190 3.53 1.68 -5.13
N VAL A 191 4.07 1.75 -6.35
CA VAL A 191 3.96 0.70 -7.36
C VAL A 191 5.33 0.22 -7.82
N TYR A 192 5.42 -1.07 -8.20
CA TYR A 192 6.66 -1.69 -8.64
C TYR A 192 7.04 -1.36 -10.11
N ASP A 193 6.13 -0.76 -10.86
CA ASP A 193 6.31 -0.43 -12.28
C ASP A 193 5.70 0.94 -12.59
N GLU A 194 6.44 1.78 -13.29
CA GLU A 194 6.02 3.14 -13.62
C GLU A 194 4.73 3.20 -14.45
N SER A 195 4.53 2.22 -15.33
CA SER A 195 3.33 2.12 -16.16
C SER A 195 2.03 1.97 -15.37
N LEU A 196 2.10 1.58 -14.09
CA LEU A 196 0.96 1.45 -13.19
C LEU A 196 0.56 2.75 -12.51
N VAL A 197 1.37 3.80 -12.56
CA VAL A 197 1.16 5.04 -11.80
C VAL A 197 -0.19 5.69 -12.15
N GLU A 198 -0.41 6.06 -13.39
CA GLU A 198 -1.65 6.70 -13.80
C GLU A 198 -2.86 5.75 -13.79
N PRO A 199 -2.78 4.53 -14.33
CA PRO A 199 -3.91 3.59 -14.29
C PRO A 199 -4.41 3.30 -12.88
N LEU A 200 -3.52 3.07 -11.91
CA LEU A 200 -3.93 2.78 -10.54
C LEU A 200 -4.45 4.01 -9.80
N ALA A 201 -4.02 5.22 -10.14
CA ALA A 201 -4.65 6.44 -9.63
C ALA A 201 -6.13 6.51 -10.04
N ARG A 202 -6.44 6.19 -11.29
CA ARG A 202 -7.83 6.14 -11.77
C ARG A 202 -8.65 5.01 -11.11
N VAL A 203 -8.05 3.84 -10.93
CA VAL A 203 -8.68 2.74 -10.18
C VAL A 203 -8.98 3.16 -8.74
N MET A 204 -8.04 3.79 -8.05
CA MET A 204 -8.24 4.28 -6.68
C MET A 204 -9.41 5.26 -6.61
N ALA A 205 -9.49 6.22 -7.54
CA ALA A 205 -10.61 7.17 -7.59
C ALA A 205 -11.95 6.46 -7.85
N ASN A 206 -11.99 5.49 -8.75
CA ASN A 206 -13.19 4.66 -9.00
C ASN A 206 -13.62 3.88 -7.75
N LEU A 207 -12.70 3.52 -6.88
CA LEU A 207 -12.95 2.79 -5.63
C LEU A 207 -13.24 3.70 -4.43
N GLY A 208 -13.33 5.02 -4.64
CA GLY A 208 -13.76 5.97 -3.61
C GLY A 208 -12.64 6.75 -2.92
N VAL A 209 -11.40 6.65 -3.38
CA VAL A 209 -10.31 7.50 -2.89
C VAL A 209 -10.52 8.93 -3.41
N VAL A 210 -10.65 9.88 -2.49
CA VAL A 210 -10.88 11.31 -2.80
C VAL A 210 -9.60 12.13 -2.79
N ARG A 211 -8.62 11.72 -2.01
CA ARG A 211 -7.28 12.31 -1.94
C ARG A 211 -6.25 11.19 -1.97
N GLY A 212 -5.40 11.18 -2.96
CA GLY A 212 -4.43 10.10 -3.11
C GLY A 212 -3.23 10.45 -3.97
N MET A 213 -2.21 9.63 -3.86
CA MET A 213 -1.05 9.61 -4.76
C MET A 213 -0.71 8.17 -5.11
N VAL A 214 -0.43 7.92 -6.37
CA VAL A 214 0.31 6.74 -6.80
C VAL A 214 1.71 7.18 -7.16
N VAL A 215 2.71 6.50 -6.60
CA VAL A 215 4.11 6.88 -6.71
C VAL A 215 4.99 5.73 -7.18
N TYR A 216 6.03 6.06 -7.93
CA TYR A 216 7.06 5.14 -8.37
C TYR A 216 8.42 5.80 -8.28
N GLY A 217 9.30 5.30 -7.43
CA GLY A 217 10.71 5.68 -7.40
C GLY A 217 11.40 5.16 -8.64
N GLN A 218 12.02 6.04 -9.44
CA GLN A 218 12.61 5.68 -10.74
C GLN A 218 13.82 4.76 -10.62
N ASP A 219 14.29 4.52 -9.41
CA ASP A 219 15.27 3.48 -9.07
C ASP A 219 14.63 2.09 -8.79
N LYS A 220 13.37 1.89 -9.23
CA LYS A 220 12.54 0.70 -9.03
C LYS A 220 12.16 0.50 -7.55
N LEU A 221 11.64 1.53 -6.94
CA LEU A 221 11.16 1.50 -5.56
C LEU A 221 9.65 1.78 -5.53
N ASP A 222 8.89 0.97 -4.82
CA ASP A 222 7.45 1.17 -4.59
C ASP A 222 7.16 2.14 -3.43
N GLU A 223 7.93 3.20 -3.35
CA GLU A 223 7.85 4.30 -2.36
C GLU A 223 8.32 5.61 -3.01
N ILE A 224 8.18 6.74 -2.33
CA ILE A 224 8.90 7.96 -2.68
C ILE A 224 10.38 7.74 -2.38
N SER A 225 11.23 7.87 -3.41
CA SER A 225 12.64 7.51 -3.33
C SER A 225 13.52 8.63 -2.75
N MET A 226 14.51 8.21 -1.96
CA MET A 226 15.65 9.05 -1.54
C MET A 226 16.84 8.94 -2.49
N CYS A 227 16.78 8.03 -3.48
CA CYS A 227 17.92 7.72 -4.35
C CYS A 227 17.73 8.20 -5.78
N ALA A 228 16.50 8.54 -6.18
CA ALA A 228 16.11 8.88 -7.54
C ALA A 228 14.92 9.84 -7.55
N PRO A 229 14.57 10.42 -8.71
CA PRO A 229 13.28 11.06 -8.89
C PRO A 229 12.13 10.06 -8.66
N THR A 230 10.99 10.57 -8.25
CA THR A 230 9.76 9.79 -8.08
C THR A 230 8.69 10.32 -9.02
N THR A 231 8.12 9.43 -9.84
CA THR A 231 6.95 9.73 -10.66
C THR A 231 5.69 9.68 -9.80
N VAL A 232 4.86 10.69 -9.88
CA VAL A 232 3.64 10.86 -9.07
C VAL A 232 2.44 11.09 -9.96
N CYS A 233 1.33 10.43 -9.66
CA CYS A 233 -0.01 10.84 -10.10
C CYS A 233 -0.86 11.13 -8.86
N GLU A 234 -1.23 12.39 -8.67
CA GLU A 234 -2.03 12.86 -7.55
C GLU A 234 -3.51 12.93 -7.92
N ILE A 235 -4.35 12.44 -6.98
CA ILE A 235 -5.81 12.57 -7.03
C ILE A 235 -6.20 13.64 -6.02
N LYS A 236 -6.85 14.69 -6.50
CA LYS A 236 -7.38 15.76 -5.65
C LYS A 236 -8.67 16.31 -6.25
N ASP A 237 -9.76 16.22 -5.48
CA ASP A 237 -11.06 16.77 -5.87
C ASP A 237 -11.51 16.34 -7.29
N GLY A 238 -11.33 15.06 -7.62
CA GLY A 238 -11.67 14.47 -8.91
C GLY A 238 -10.70 14.81 -10.05
N THR A 239 -9.63 15.53 -9.79
CA THR A 239 -8.59 15.90 -10.74
C THR A 239 -7.36 15.01 -10.59
N PHE A 240 -6.77 14.61 -11.71
CA PHE A 240 -5.52 13.85 -11.77
C PHE A 240 -4.40 14.75 -12.26
N THR A 241 -3.32 14.83 -11.50
CA THR A 241 -2.15 15.64 -11.86
C THR A 241 -0.90 14.78 -11.78
N SER A 242 -0.18 14.66 -12.89
CA SER A 242 1.08 13.93 -12.96
C SER A 242 2.26 14.89 -12.88
N TYR A 243 3.24 14.56 -12.06
CA TYR A 243 4.47 15.32 -11.87
C TYR A 243 5.59 14.43 -11.33
N GLU A 244 6.76 15.00 -11.24
CA GLU A 244 7.95 14.37 -10.68
C GLU A 244 8.41 15.13 -9.44
N ILE A 245 8.88 14.42 -8.43
CA ILE A 245 9.53 15.00 -7.26
C ILE A 245 10.92 14.38 -7.08
N THR A 246 11.81 15.15 -6.47
CA THR A 246 13.19 14.73 -6.19
C THR A 246 13.54 15.00 -4.74
N PRO A 247 14.49 14.27 -4.13
CA PRO A 247 14.92 14.53 -2.76
C PRO A 247 15.44 15.97 -2.56
N GLU A 248 16.11 16.52 -3.57
CA GLU A 248 16.72 17.87 -3.54
C GLU A 248 15.69 18.99 -3.36
N GLN A 249 14.46 18.79 -3.86
CA GLN A 249 13.36 19.76 -3.67
C GLN A 249 12.99 19.94 -2.19
N PHE A 250 13.33 18.97 -1.35
CA PHE A 250 13.06 18.97 0.08
C PHE A 250 14.32 19.23 0.93
N GLY A 251 15.43 19.62 0.28
CA GLY A 251 16.70 19.90 0.94
C GLY A 251 17.50 18.64 1.32
N TYR A 252 17.18 17.48 0.75
CA TYR A 252 17.88 16.24 1.00
C TYR A 252 18.87 15.91 -0.12
N GLU A 253 20.03 15.42 0.24
CA GLU A 253 20.97 14.84 -0.71
C GLU A 253 20.55 13.41 -1.05
N ARG A 254 20.68 13.03 -2.32
CA ARG A 254 20.43 11.64 -2.74
C ARG A 254 21.38 10.69 -2.05
N CYS A 255 20.85 9.55 -1.68
CA CYS A 255 21.66 8.47 -1.14
C CYS A 255 21.88 7.36 -2.16
N GLU A 256 22.83 6.52 -1.89
CA GLU A 256 23.01 5.25 -2.58
C GLU A 256 21.90 4.27 -2.16
N LYS A 257 21.49 3.41 -3.08
CA LYS A 257 20.38 2.47 -2.86
C LYS A 257 20.60 1.57 -1.65
N GLY A 258 21.83 1.18 -1.39
CA GLY A 258 22.22 0.38 -0.21
C GLY A 258 21.94 1.05 1.13
N ALA A 259 21.84 2.38 1.17
CA ALA A 259 21.54 3.12 2.40
C ALA A 259 20.11 2.88 2.93
N LEU A 260 19.19 2.41 2.07
CA LEU A 260 17.80 2.11 2.43
C LEU A 260 17.54 0.62 2.66
N THR A 261 18.56 -0.22 2.56
CA THR A 261 18.40 -1.67 2.72
C THR A 261 17.92 -2.01 4.12
N GLY A 262 16.95 -2.91 4.19
CA GLY A 262 16.48 -3.53 5.41
C GLY A 262 17.09 -4.92 5.64
N GLY A 263 16.58 -5.62 6.63
CA GLY A 263 17.04 -6.95 7.02
C GLY A 263 15.90 -7.82 7.53
N THR A 264 16.21 -8.61 8.55
CA THR A 264 15.25 -9.43 9.28
C THR A 264 14.17 -8.56 9.95
N PRO A 265 13.05 -9.13 10.40
CA PRO A 265 12.05 -8.37 11.17
C PRO A 265 12.64 -7.64 12.38
N GLN A 266 13.57 -8.27 13.10
CA GLN A 266 14.24 -7.68 14.28
C GLN A 266 15.14 -6.51 13.89
N GLU A 267 15.91 -6.64 12.81
CA GLU A 267 16.76 -5.57 12.28
C GLU A 267 15.90 -4.40 11.81
N ASN A 268 14.80 -4.65 11.10
CA ASN A 268 13.87 -3.60 10.64
C ASN A 268 13.12 -2.93 11.80
N ALA A 269 12.78 -3.68 12.85
CA ALA A 269 12.23 -3.11 14.08
C ALA A 269 13.21 -2.14 14.75
N GLN A 270 14.49 -2.50 14.80
CA GLN A 270 15.52 -1.60 15.33
C GLN A 270 15.70 -0.36 14.46
N ILE A 271 15.69 -0.50 13.13
CA ILE A 271 15.72 0.64 12.20
C ILE A 271 14.54 1.58 12.46
N THR A 272 13.33 1.03 12.60
CA THR A 272 12.13 1.83 12.91
C THR A 272 12.29 2.55 14.24
N LEU A 273 12.71 1.87 15.31
CA LEU A 273 12.92 2.48 16.62
C LEU A 273 13.98 3.59 16.57
N ASP A 274 15.09 3.38 15.87
CA ASP A 274 16.15 4.39 15.74
C ASP A 274 15.67 5.63 14.98
N ILE A 275 14.79 5.47 13.99
CA ILE A 275 14.17 6.59 13.26
C ILE A 275 13.20 7.36 14.18
N ILE A 276 12.21 6.69 14.73
CA ILE A 276 11.13 7.36 15.48
C ILE A 276 11.57 7.89 16.84
N SER A 277 12.70 7.41 17.39
CA SER A 277 13.34 7.94 18.59
C SER A 277 14.32 9.08 18.31
N GLY A 278 14.55 9.41 17.03
CA GLY A 278 15.48 10.48 16.65
C GLY A 278 16.97 10.12 16.67
N LYS A 279 17.33 8.85 16.85
CA LYS A 279 18.73 8.40 16.79
C LYS A 279 19.26 8.35 15.36
N GLU A 280 18.46 7.89 14.41
CA GLU A 280 18.78 7.87 12.98
C GLU A 280 18.51 9.25 12.39
N GLN A 281 19.53 9.88 11.80
CA GLN A 281 19.45 11.22 11.19
C GLN A 281 19.76 11.22 9.69
N GLY A 282 20.05 10.05 9.12
CA GLY A 282 20.48 9.90 7.72
C GLY A 282 19.36 9.58 6.75
N ALA A 283 19.74 8.87 5.68
CA ALA A 283 18.87 8.58 4.54
C ALA A 283 17.58 7.82 4.91
N LYS A 284 17.63 6.91 5.87
CA LYS A 284 16.45 6.16 6.30
C LYS A 284 15.41 7.07 6.96
N ARG A 285 15.84 7.99 7.83
CA ARG A 285 14.96 9.02 8.40
C ARG A 285 14.36 9.89 7.31
N ASN A 286 15.17 10.35 6.37
CA ASN A 286 14.73 11.22 5.27
C ASN A 286 13.70 10.52 4.38
N ALA A 287 13.88 9.23 4.08
CA ALA A 287 12.90 8.43 3.33
C ALA A 287 11.54 8.38 4.05
N VAL A 288 11.54 8.20 5.36
CA VAL A 288 10.30 8.23 6.17
C VAL A 288 9.68 9.63 6.15
N CYS A 289 10.47 10.69 6.29
CA CYS A 289 9.97 12.07 6.23
C CYS A 289 9.35 12.41 4.88
N LEU A 290 9.93 11.94 3.75
CA LEU A 290 9.34 12.13 2.42
C LEU A 290 7.99 11.44 2.28
N ASN A 291 7.91 10.16 2.62
CA ASN A 291 6.68 9.38 2.47
C ASN A 291 5.60 9.82 3.46
N ALA A 292 5.95 10.02 4.74
CA ALA A 292 5.02 10.54 5.74
C ALA A 292 4.58 11.98 5.41
N GLY A 293 5.50 12.82 4.96
CA GLY A 293 5.21 14.22 4.60
C GLY A 293 4.23 14.35 3.44
N ALA A 294 4.38 13.52 2.40
CA ALA A 294 3.44 13.45 1.29
C ALA A 294 2.03 13.03 1.78
N ALA A 295 1.95 12.03 2.66
CA ALA A 295 0.69 11.58 3.24
C ALA A 295 0.05 12.65 4.16
N ILE A 296 0.84 13.39 4.92
CA ILE A 296 0.35 14.51 5.75
C ILE A 296 -0.25 15.62 4.86
N TYR A 297 0.40 15.91 3.72
CA TYR A 297 -0.15 16.82 2.72
C TYR A 297 -1.47 16.29 2.13
N LEU A 298 -1.52 15.01 1.73
CA LEU A 298 -2.74 14.38 1.21
C LEU A 298 -3.92 14.51 2.17
N ALA A 299 -3.69 14.33 3.45
CA ALA A 299 -4.72 14.43 4.49
C ALA A 299 -5.14 15.88 4.79
N GLY A 300 -4.58 16.88 4.08
CA GLY A 300 -4.90 18.28 4.30
C GLY A 300 -4.35 18.88 5.60
N LYS A 301 -3.34 18.23 6.21
CA LYS A 301 -2.69 18.70 7.43
C LYS A 301 -1.43 19.54 7.14
N ALA A 302 -1.11 19.74 5.87
CA ALA A 302 -0.08 20.64 5.39
C ALA A 302 -0.48 21.18 4.00
N ASP A 303 -0.06 22.40 3.67
CA ASP A 303 -0.46 23.09 2.44
C ASP A 303 0.35 22.63 1.21
N SER A 304 1.47 21.96 1.43
CA SER A 304 2.35 21.42 0.40
C SER A 304 3.04 20.15 0.89
N ILE A 305 3.61 19.37 -0.04
CA ILE A 305 4.44 18.22 0.32
C ILE A 305 5.63 18.67 1.16
N GLU A 306 6.28 19.79 0.79
CA GLU A 306 7.41 20.34 1.57
C GLU A 306 7.00 20.66 3.02
N ALA A 307 5.89 21.34 3.22
CA ALA A 307 5.37 21.62 4.56
C ALA A 307 5.05 20.32 5.33
N GLY A 308 4.53 19.31 4.64
CA GLY A 308 4.30 17.98 5.20
C GLY A 308 5.60 17.29 5.64
N VAL A 309 6.64 17.38 4.84
CA VAL A 309 7.98 16.85 5.16
C VAL A 309 8.55 17.53 6.41
N ARG A 310 8.49 18.88 6.49
CA ARG A 310 8.94 19.62 7.69
C ARG A 310 8.15 19.20 8.94
N LYS A 311 6.85 18.97 8.79
CA LYS A 311 6.00 18.49 9.89
C LYS A 311 6.38 17.06 10.31
N ALA A 312 6.69 16.18 9.38
CA ALA A 312 7.17 14.83 9.68
C ALA A 312 8.50 14.85 10.46
N GLU A 313 9.44 15.70 10.04
CA GLU A 313 10.70 15.90 10.76
C GLU A 313 10.46 16.36 12.21
N GLN A 314 9.61 17.36 12.40
CA GLN A 314 9.26 17.88 13.72
C GLN A 314 8.64 16.80 14.61
N ILE A 315 7.70 16.01 14.07
CA ILE A 315 7.04 14.92 14.81
C ILE A 315 8.06 13.88 15.31
N ILE A 316 9.05 13.53 14.46
CA ILE A 316 10.12 12.62 14.86
C ILE A 316 11.02 13.24 15.93
N ASP A 317 11.45 14.48 15.72
CA ASP A 317 12.37 15.19 16.63
C ASP A 317 11.76 15.45 18.02
N GLU A 318 10.44 15.65 18.09
CA GLU A 318 9.69 15.80 19.33
C GLU A 318 9.31 14.46 20.00
N GLY A 319 9.69 13.32 19.41
CA GLY A 319 9.41 11.98 19.95
C GLY A 319 7.93 11.57 19.87
N LEU A 320 7.10 12.26 19.09
CA LEU A 320 5.66 11.98 18.99
C LEU A 320 5.37 10.67 18.26
N ALA A 321 6.21 10.30 17.27
CA ALA A 321 6.09 9.03 16.58
C ALA A 321 6.45 7.83 17.49
N LEU A 322 7.47 7.98 18.35
CA LEU A 322 7.80 6.97 19.36
C LEU A 322 6.64 6.79 20.35
N LYS A 323 6.11 7.90 20.86
CA LYS A 323 4.95 7.87 21.77
C LYS A 323 3.72 7.23 21.10
N LYS A 324 3.58 7.36 19.77
CA LYS A 324 2.48 6.72 19.05
C LYS A 324 2.63 5.20 19.02
N LEU A 325 3.85 4.67 18.94
CA LEU A 325 4.12 3.23 19.02
C LEU A 325 3.85 2.67 20.43
N GLU A 326 4.28 3.39 21.50
CA GLU A 326 4.04 3.02 22.91
C GLU A 326 2.55 3.00 23.27
#